data_4f7f97da72c02a706c9c2d75d4270ed6
#
_entry.id   4f7f97da72c02a706c9c2d75d4270ed6
#
_cell.length_a   1.000
_cell.length_b   1.000
_cell.length_c   1.000
_cell.angle_alpha   90.00
_cell.angle_beta   90.00
_cell.angle_gamma   90.00
#
_symmetry.space_group_name_H-M   'P 1'
#
loop_
_entity.id
_entity.type
_entity.pdbx_description
1 polymer ?
#
loop_
_entity_poly.entity_id
_entity_poly.type
_entity_poly.pdbx_seq_one_letter_code
_entity_poly.pdbx_strand_id
1 'polypeptide(L)'
;MALSVSISVNGRRYDRDIEPRLLLVHFLRDTLGLTGTKIGCDTSQCGACTVLLDGVAVKSCTCLAAQADGSSITTVEGLAPDGKLDPIQEAFWEKHGLQCGFCTPGMIFATRALLDANSNPSAEQIRHALEGNLCRCTGYQNIVRSVQAAAAAGGR
;
A
#
# COMPACT_ATOMS: atom_id res chain seq x y z
N MET A 1 13.47 20.97 -17.24
CA MET A 1 14.66 20.78 -16.40
C MET A 1 14.45 19.45 -15.67
N ALA A 2 15.32 18.47 -15.81
CA ALA A 2 15.22 17.18 -15.11
C ALA A 2 15.80 17.32 -13.70
N LEU A 3 15.29 16.56 -12.75
CA LEU A 3 15.77 16.46 -11.39
C LEU A 3 16.26 15.02 -11.16
N SER A 4 17.53 14.86 -10.75
CA SER A 4 18.05 13.54 -10.38
C SER A 4 17.58 13.17 -8.98
N VAL A 5 17.01 11.96 -8.83
CA VAL A 5 16.56 11.40 -7.56
C VAL A 5 17.15 10.00 -7.36
N SER A 6 17.36 9.65 -6.11
CA SER A 6 17.82 8.33 -5.67
C SER A 6 16.85 7.76 -4.66
N ILE A 7 16.03 6.81 -5.08
CA ILE A 7 14.95 6.23 -4.25
C ILE A 7 15.17 4.72 -4.11
N SER A 8 15.08 4.21 -2.89
CA SER A 8 15.06 2.77 -2.65
C SER A 8 13.63 2.25 -2.76
N VAL A 9 13.36 1.27 -3.61
CA VAL A 9 12.03 0.65 -3.72
C VAL A 9 12.18 -0.87 -3.58
N ASN A 10 11.48 -1.44 -2.60
CA ASN A 10 11.53 -2.86 -2.26
C ASN A 10 12.97 -3.36 -2.04
N GLY A 11 13.80 -2.57 -1.36
CA GLY A 11 15.20 -2.88 -1.08
C GLY A 11 16.17 -2.66 -2.25
N ARG A 12 15.69 -2.25 -3.43
CA ARG A 12 16.52 -1.93 -4.59
C ARG A 12 16.60 -0.42 -4.81
N ARG A 13 17.80 0.10 -4.97
CA ARG A 13 18.05 1.52 -5.28
C ARG A 13 17.83 1.81 -6.77
N TYR A 14 17.17 2.92 -7.04
CA TYR A 14 16.91 3.46 -8.37
C TYR A 14 17.35 4.92 -8.45
N ASP A 15 18.40 5.17 -9.24
CA ASP A 15 18.86 6.51 -9.59
C ASP A 15 18.22 6.90 -10.93
N ARG A 16 17.44 7.98 -10.97
CA ARG A 16 16.66 8.40 -12.14
C ARG A 16 16.60 9.91 -12.27
N ASP A 17 16.64 10.37 -13.51
CA ASP A 17 16.28 11.73 -13.85
C ASP A 17 14.77 11.80 -14.11
N ILE A 18 14.08 12.65 -13.39
CA ILE A 18 12.62 12.76 -13.44
C ILE A 18 12.17 14.20 -13.71
N GLU A 19 10.95 14.35 -14.17
CA GLU A 19 10.28 15.64 -14.17
C GLU A 19 9.93 16.06 -12.73
N PRO A 20 10.21 17.31 -12.28
CA PRO A 20 10.02 17.70 -10.87
C PRO A 20 8.60 17.53 -10.33
N ARG A 21 7.58 17.58 -11.20
CA ARG A 21 6.17 17.36 -10.83
C ARG A 21 5.68 15.92 -10.97
N LEU A 22 6.57 14.97 -11.28
CA LEU A 22 6.19 13.56 -11.40
C LEU A 22 5.65 13.05 -10.05
N LEU A 23 4.42 12.52 -10.07
CA LEU A 23 3.83 11.90 -8.89
C LEU A 23 4.50 10.56 -8.57
N LEU A 24 4.61 10.24 -7.28
CA LEU A 24 5.24 9.01 -6.82
C LEU A 24 4.55 7.77 -7.40
N VAL A 25 3.23 7.77 -7.52
CA VAL A 25 2.48 6.65 -8.11
C VAL A 25 2.87 6.41 -9.57
N HIS A 26 3.10 7.45 -10.36
CA HIS A 26 3.55 7.34 -11.75
C HIS A 26 5.02 6.90 -11.83
N PHE A 27 5.86 7.40 -10.93
CA PHE A 27 7.23 6.89 -10.81
C PHE A 27 7.26 5.38 -10.58
N LEU A 28 6.48 4.88 -9.62
CA LEU A 28 6.41 3.44 -9.32
C LEU A 28 5.86 2.63 -10.50
N ARG A 29 4.74 3.06 -11.08
CA ARG A 29 4.03 2.29 -12.12
C ARG A 29 4.66 2.40 -13.50
N ASP A 30 4.95 3.65 -13.92
CA ASP A 30 5.27 3.94 -15.32
C ASP A 30 6.79 3.96 -15.53
N THR A 31 7.56 4.45 -14.54
CA THR A 31 9.03 4.47 -14.62
C THR A 31 9.68 3.17 -14.18
N LEU A 32 9.17 2.53 -13.10
CA LEU A 32 9.73 1.29 -12.56
C LEU A 32 8.99 0.02 -12.98
N GLY A 33 7.78 0.13 -13.56
CA GLY A 33 6.96 -1.01 -13.96
C GLY A 33 6.28 -1.75 -12.79
N LEU A 34 6.27 -1.18 -11.57
CA LEU A 34 5.64 -1.75 -10.39
C LEU A 34 4.14 -1.44 -10.38
N THR A 35 3.36 -2.24 -11.07
CA THR A 35 1.93 -2.00 -11.34
C THR A 35 0.99 -2.46 -10.23
N GLY A 36 1.50 -3.06 -9.16
CA GLY A 36 0.73 -3.48 -7.98
C GLY A 36 0.07 -2.30 -7.27
N THR A 37 0.75 -1.15 -7.17
CA THR A 37 0.16 0.10 -6.70
C THR A 37 -0.86 0.61 -7.73
N LYS A 38 -2.11 0.84 -7.32
CA LYS A 38 -3.21 1.19 -8.25
C LYS A 38 -3.59 2.68 -8.19
N ILE A 39 -4.14 3.21 -9.28
CA ILE A 39 -4.70 4.56 -9.35
C ILE A 39 -6.21 4.43 -9.54
N GLY A 40 -6.99 4.76 -8.50
CA GLY A 40 -8.45 4.70 -8.56
C GLY A 40 -9.13 6.07 -8.68
N CYS A 41 -8.56 7.11 -8.09
CA CYS A 41 -9.19 8.45 -8.08
C CYS A 41 -8.24 9.60 -8.42
N ASP A 42 -6.95 9.43 -8.20
CA ASP A 42 -5.90 10.46 -8.37
C ASP A 42 -6.10 11.74 -7.53
N THR A 43 -6.88 11.62 -6.46
CA THR A 43 -7.29 12.74 -5.59
C THR A 43 -7.19 12.41 -4.10
N SER A 44 -6.39 11.39 -3.73
CA SER A 44 -6.19 10.94 -2.35
C SER A 44 -7.43 10.36 -1.64
N GLN A 45 -8.54 10.14 -2.35
CA GLN A 45 -9.80 9.69 -1.74
C GLN A 45 -9.90 8.16 -1.62
N CYS A 46 -9.52 7.41 -2.66
CA CYS A 46 -9.83 5.97 -2.73
C CYS A 46 -8.84 5.05 -2.00
N GLY A 47 -7.64 5.50 -1.68
CA GLY A 47 -6.61 4.73 -0.98
C GLY A 47 -5.95 3.60 -1.77
N ALA A 48 -6.33 3.34 -3.04
CA ALA A 48 -5.77 2.25 -3.84
C ALA A 48 -4.25 2.41 -4.12
N CYS A 49 -3.74 3.64 -4.04
CA CYS A 49 -2.34 3.99 -4.27
C CYS A 49 -1.48 3.99 -2.99
N THR A 50 -1.99 3.51 -1.86
CA THR A 50 -1.24 3.50 -0.59
C THR A 50 -0.01 2.61 -0.70
N VAL A 51 1.13 3.15 -0.27
CA VAL A 51 2.44 2.49 -0.15
C VAL A 51 3.06 2.84 1.20
N LEU A 52 4.13 2.17 1.62
CA LEU A 52 4.93 2.66 2.75
C LEU A 52 6.07 3.55 2.22
N LEU A 53 6.19 4.73 2.79
CA LEU A 53 7.31 5.65 2.62
C LEU A 53 8.01 5.77 3.97
N ASP A 54 9.24 5.29 4.06
CA ASP A 54 10.01 5.20 5.31
C ASP A 54 9.21 4.56 6.46
N GLY A 55 8.44 3.51 6.14
CA GLY A 55 7.58 2.78 7.08
C GLY A 55 6.20 3.41 7.35
N VAL A 56 5.92 4.61 6.82
CA VAL A 56 4.64 5.31 7.01
C VAL A 56 3.74 5.10 5.80
N ALA A 57 2.48 4.73 6.03
CA ALA A 57 1.49 4.57 4.96
C ALA A 57 1.10 5.93 4.36
N VAL A 58 1.37 6.13 3.08
CA VAL A 58 1.08 7.36 2.34
C VAL A 58 0.33 7.07 1.05
N LYS A 59 -0.46 8.02 0.58
CA LYS A 59 -1.16 7.95 -0.72
C LYS A 59 -0.27 8.51 -1.81
N SER A 60 0.37 7.65 -2.58
CA SER A 60 1.38 8.03 -3.57
C SER A 60 0.88 8.90 -4.73
N CYS A 61 -0.44 8.99 -4.94
CA CYS A 61 -1.04 9.87 -5.96
C CYS A 61 -1.01 11.38 -5.59
N THR A 62 -0.66 11.74 -4.37
CA THR A 62 -0.53 13.13 -3.89
C THR A 62 0.86 13.44 -3.33
N CYS A 63 1.81 12.54 -3.54
CA CYS A 63 3.21 12.69 -3.19
C CYS A 63 4.03 12.87 -4.48
N LEU A 64 4.92 13.84 -4.53
CA LEU A 64 5.87 13.98 -5.64
C LEU A 64 7.01 12.99 -5.49
N ALA A 65 7.46 12.39 -6.59
CA ALA A 65 8.63 11.51 -6.55
C ALA A 65 9.89 12.25 -6.07
N ALA A 66 9.99 13.54 -6.35
CA ALA A 66 11.07 14.40 -5.85
C ALA A 66 11.12 14.51 -4.32
N GLN A 67 9.97 14.40 -3.63
CA GLN A 67 9.89 14.43 -2.16
C GLN A 67 10.37 13.11 -1.52
N ALA A 68 10.40 12.05 -2.30
CA ALA A 68 10.87 10.73 -1.86
C ALA A 68 12.38 10.50 -2.14
N ASP A 69 13.11 11.54 -2.58
CA ASP A 69 14.56 11.43 -2.77
C ASP A 69 15.26 11.04 -1.46
N GLY A 70 16.12 10.03 -1.52
CA GLY A 70 16.82 9.46 -0.36
C GLY A 70 15.97 8.52 0.50
N SER A 71 14.67 8.38 0.23
CA SER A 71 13.73 7.56 1.02
C SER A 71 13.65 6.11 0.58
N SER A 72 13.04 5.28 1.46
CA SER A 72 12.72 3.88 1.21
C SER A 72 11.22 3.69 1.01
N ILE A 73 10.84 3.04 -0.10
CA ILE A 73 9.45 2.76 -0.44
C ILE A 73 9.24 1.25 -0.45
N THR A 74 8.14 0.81 0.17
CA THR A 74 7.65 -0.56 0.05
C THR A 74 6.33 -0.57 -0.70
N THR A 75 6.28 -1.30 -1.81
CA THR A 75 5.06 -1.59 -2.57
C THR A 75 4.60 -3.02 -2.30
N VAL A 76 3.40 -3.37 -2.75
CA VAL A 76 2.83 -4.72 -2.51
C VAL A 76 3.70 -5.84 -3.07
N GLU A 77 4.45 -5.57 -4.15
CA GLU A 77 5.41 -6.50 -4.72
C GLU A 77 6.57 -6.83 -3.77
N GLY A 78 6.90 -5.90 -2.87
CA GLY A 78 7.98 -6.07 -1.89
C GLY A 78 7.60 -6.85 -0.65
N LEU A 79 6.30 -7.16 -0.43
CA LEU A 79 5.84 -7.89 0.75
C LEU A 79 6.05 -9.40 0.65
N ALA A 80 6.21 -9.94 -0.56
CA ALA A 80 6.39 -11.38 -0.81
C ALA A 80 7.59 -11.64 -1.75
N PRO A 81 8.82 -11.23 -1.38
CA PRO A 81 9.98 -11.28 -2.28
C PRO A 81 10.33 -12.70 -2.72
N ASP A 82 10.08 -13.69 -1.87
CA ASP A 82 10.36 -15.11 -2.12
C ASP A 82 9.12 -15.90 -2.59
N GLY A 83 8.05 -15.21 -2.97
CA GLY A 83 6.78 -15.84 -3.35
C GLY A 83 5.94 -16.35 -2.18
N LYS A 84 6.43 -16.24 -0.94
CA LYS A 84 5.67 -16.55 0.26
C LYS A 84 4.87 -15.33 0.69
N LEU A 85 3.56 -15.49 0.79
CA LEU A 85 2.68 -14.39 1.21
C LEU A 85 3.04 -13.88 2.61
N ASP A 86 3.00 -12.57 2.76
CA ASP A 86 3.01 -11.90 4.05
C ASP A 86 1.74 -12.28 4.86
N PRO A 87 1.78 -12.36 6.20
CA PRO A 87 0.64 -12.78 7.02
C PRO A 87 -0.65 -11.98 6.75
N ILE A 88 -0.54 -10.68 6.42
CA ILE A 88 -1.72 -9.87 6.05
C ILE A 88 -2.24 -10.31 4.68
N GLN A 89 -1.36 -10.53 3.69
CA GLN A 89 -1.76 -11.04 2.38
C GLN A 89 -2.43 -12.40 2.48
N GLU A 90 -1.89 -13.32 3.29
CA GLU A 90 -2.45 -14.65 3.53
C GLU A 90 -3.83 -14.57 4.16
N ALA A 91 -4.02 -13.71 5.19
CA ALA A 91 -5.31 -13.49 5.81
C ALA A 91 -6.36 -12.91 4.82
N PHE A 92 -5.97 -12.00 3.93
CA PHE A 92 -6.86 -11.48 2.88
C PHE A 92 -7.24 -12.57 1.88
N TRP A 93 -6.32 -13.47 1.55
CA TRP A 93 -6.59 -14.63 0.69
C TRP A 93 -7.55 -15.61 1.36
N GLU A 94 -7.24 -16.07 2.56
CA GLU A 94 -8.02 -17.11 3.28
C GLU A 94 -9.43 -16.65 3.67
N LYS A 95 -9.57 -15.38 4.08
CA LYS A 95 -10.86 -14.84 4.53
C LYS A 95 -11.65 -14.18 3.41
N HIS A 96 -11.19 -14.32 2.15
CA HIS A 96 -11.84 -13.72 0.98
C HIS A 96 -12.01 -12.19 1.10
N GLY A 97 -11.00 -11.51 1.62
CA GLY A 97 -10.95 -10.05 1.77
C GLY A 97 -10.80 -9.30 0.46
N LEU A 98 -10.83 -10.01 -0.67
CA LEU A 98 -10.69 -9.45 -2.01
C LEU A 98 -11.65 -10.13 -3.00
N GLN A 99 -11.99 -9.42 -4.06
CA GLN A 99 -12.68 -9.96 -5.25
C GLN A 99 -11.90 -9.55 -6.51
N CYS A 100 -12.12 -8.35 -7.06
CA CYS A 100 -11.35 -7.91 -8.24
C CYS A 100 -9.86 -7.62 -7.94
N GLY A 101 -9.48 -7.44 -6.69
CA GLY A 101 -8.09 -7.19 -6.26
C GLY A 101 -7.60 -5.75 -6.42
N PHE A 102 -8.39 -4.84 -7.02
CA PHE A 102 -7.93 -3.49 -7.31
C PHE A 102 -7.62 -2.65 -6.06
N CYS A 103 -8.46 -2.71 -5.03
CA CYS A 103 -8.24 -2.00 -3.76
C CYS A 103 -7.26 -2.73 -2.82
N THR A 104 -6.97 -4.00 -3.09
CA THR A 104 -6.28 -4.89 -2.14
C THR A 104 -4.89 -4.41 -1.73
N PRO A 105 -4.02 -3.91 -2.63
CA PRO A 105 -2.72 -3.38 -2.21
C PRO A 105 -2.84 -2.24 -1.19
N GLY A 106 -3.74 -1.30 -1.44
CA GLY A 106 -3.98 -0.19 -0.52
C GLY A 106 -4.57 -0.64 0.82
N MET A 107 -5.50 -1.61 0.79
CA MET A 107 -6.09 -2.20 2.01
C MET A 107 -5.03 -2.91 2.87
N ILE A 108 -4.08 -3.63 2.25
CA ILE A 108 -3.00 -4.31 2.94
C ILE A 108 -2.11 -3.30 3.67
N PHE A 109 -1.72 -2.20 3.04
CA PHE A 109 -0.89 -1.17 3.69
C PHE A 109 -1.64 -0.38 4.77
N ALA A 110 -2.93 -0.09 4.58
CA ALA A 110 -3.76 0.50 5.63
C ALA A 110 -3.90 -0.46 6.83
N THR A 111 -4.04 -1.75 6.57
CA THR A 111 -4.05 -2.80 7.60
C THR A 111 -2.71 -2.88 8.33
N ARG A 112 -1.59 -2.85 7.61
CA ARG A 112 -0.24 -2.83 8.19
C ARG A 112 -0.09 -1.65 9.17
N ALA A 113 -0.40 -0.44 8.72
CA ALA A 113 -0.32 0.75 9.55
C ALA A 113 -1.21 0.67 10.81
N LEU A 114 -2.41 0.10 10.69
CA LEU A 114 -3.29 -0.14 11.83
C LEU A 114 -2.67 -1.14 12.82
N LEU A 115 -2.18 -2.29 12.34
CA LEU A 115 -1.64 -3.34 13.20
C LEU A 115 -0.31 -2.96 13.85
N ASP A 116 0.49 -2.11 13.23
CA ASP A 116 1.69 -1.53 13.81
C ASP A 116 1.35 -0.59 14.98
N ALA A 117 0.23 0.15 14.88
CA ALA A 117 -0.25 1.04 15.94
C ALA A 117 -1.07 0.31 17.02
N ASN A 118 -1.82 -0.73 16.65
CA ASN A 118 -2.69 -1.50 17.53
C ASN A 118 -2.75 -2.96 17.07
N SER A 119 -2.06 -3.84 17.78
CA SER A 119 -1.96 -5.25 17.43
C SER A 119 -3.24 -6.08 17.64
N ASN A 120 -4.26 -5.53 18.30
CA ASN A 120 -5.53 -6.21 18.54
C ASN A 120 -6.72 -5.25 18.38
N PRO A 121 -6.99 -4.74 17.17
CA PRO A 121 -8.04 -3.75 16.96
C PRO A 121 -9.43 -4.38 17.02
N SER A 122 -10.40 -3.67 17.59
CA SER A 122 -11.80 -4.03 17.50
C SER A 122 -12.31 -3.88 16.06
N ALA A 123 -13.44 -4.53 15.73
CA ALA A 123 -14.06 -4.39 14.41
C ALA A 123 -14.43 -2.93 14.06
N GLU A 124 -14.76 -2.12 15.06
CA GLU A 124 -15.04 -0.70 14.88
C GLU A 124 -13.76 0.08 14.54
N GLN A 125 -12.68 -0.16 15.27
CA GLN A 125 -11.37 0.44 14.99
C GLN A 125 -10.85 0.06 13.59
N ILE A 126 -11.07 -1.19 13.18
CA ILE A 126 -10.73 -1.64 11.81
C ILE A 126 -11.53 -0.84 10.77
N ARG A 127 -12.85 -0.72 10.93
CA ARG A 127 -13.68 0.05 9.99
C ARG A 127 -13.22 1.50 9.90
N HIS A 128 -12.96 2.14 11.04
CA HIS A 128 -12.47 3.52 11.10
C HIS A 128 -11.11 3.67 10.40
N ALA A 129 -10.16 2.76 10.63
CA ALA A 129 -8.85 2.80 10.00
C ALA A 129 -8.90 2.62 8.46
N LEU A 130 -9.94 1.92 7.96
CA LEU A 130 -10.12 1.67 6.54
C LEU A 130 -11.02 2.70 5.82
N GLU A 131 -11.54 3.73 6.49
CA GLU A 131 -12.41 4.76 5.89
C GLU A 131 -11.78 5.48 4.70
N GLY A 132 -10.45 5.62 4.69
CA GLY A 132 -9.67 6.17 3.57
C GLY A 132 -9.41 5.19 2.42
N ASN A 133 -9.97 3.98 2.43
CA ASN A 133 -9.73 2.93 1.44
C ASN A 133 -11.05 2.39 0.89
N LEU A 134 -11.35 2.67 -0.39
CA LEU A 134 -12.61 2.30 -1.02
C LEU A 134 -12.54 0.93 -1.70
N CYS A 135 -13.54 0.09 -1.42
CA CYS A 135 -13.77 -1.17 -2.13
C CYS A 135 -15.19 -1.19 -2.69
N ARG A 136 -15.34 -1.43 -4.00
CA ARG A 136 -16.65 -1.49 -4.66
C ARG A 136 -17.24 -2.91 -4.69
N CYS A 137 -16.46 -3.93 -4.35
CA CYS A 137 -16.81 -5.34 -4.58
C CYS A 137 -17.30 -6.06 -3.32
N THR A 138 -16.55 -5.94 -2.20
CA THR A 138 -16.64 -6.88 -1.05
C THR A 138 -17.71 -6.55 -0.02
N GLY A 139 -18.23 -5.32 0.00
CA GLY A 139 -19.07 -4.83 1.10
C GLY A 139 -18.32 -4.74 2.45
N TYR A 140 -16.97 -4.80 2.44
CA TYR A 140 -16.06 -4.65 3.57
C TYR A 140 -16.08 -5.75 4.64
N GLN A 141 -17.14 -6.54 4.75
CA GLN A 141 -17.28 -7.52 5.85
C GLN A 141 -16.11 -8.52 5.89
N ASN A 142 -15.72 -9.07 4.75
CA ASN A 142 -14.62 -10.00 4.66
C ASN A 142 -13.27 -9.30 4.82
N ILE A 143 -13.14 -8.03 4.43
CA ILE A 143 -11.93 -7.24 4.70
C ILE A 143 -11.74 -7.09 6.22
N VAL A 144 -12.78 -6.73 6.97
CA VAL A 144 -12.71 -6.65 8.44
C VAL A 144 -12.30 -7.98 9.05
N ARG A 145 -12.88 -9.10 8.57
CA ARG A 145 -12.51 -10.45 9.02
C ARG A 145 -11.03 -10.80 8.69
N SER A 146 -10.54 -10.35 7.53
CA SER A 146 -9.14 -10.54 7.13
C SER A 146 -8.21 -9.80 8.08
N VAL A 147 -8.52 -8.55 8.42
CA VAL A 147 -7.72 -7.77 9.38
C VAL A 147 -7.71 -8.42 10.77
N GLN A 148 -8.87 -8.90 11.25
CA GLN A 148 -8.95 -9.64 12.51
C GLN A 148 -8.11 -10.93 12.49
N ALA A 149 -8.14 -11.68 11.38
CA ALA A 149 -7.35 -12.89 11.23
C ALA A 149 -5.84 -12.58 11.18
N ALA A 150 -5.44 -11.53 10.46
CA ALA A 150 -4.05 -11.06 10.42
C ALA A 150 -3.56 -10.66 11.82
N ALA A 151 -4.38 -9.91 12.57
CA ALA A 151 -4.06 -9.53 13.96
C ALA A 151 -3.85 -10.76 14.87
N ALA A 152 -4.74 -11.76 14.77
CA ALA A 152 -4.64 -12.99 15.54
C ALA A 152 -3.41 -13.84 15.18
N ALA A 153 -2.94 -13.77 13.93
CA ALA A 153 -1.72 -14.43 13.45
C ALA A 153 -0.42 -13.65 13.78
N GLY A 154 -0.52 -12.49 14.47
CA GLY A 154 0.63 -11.64 14.75
C GLY A 154 1.17 -10.92 13.52
N GLY A 155 0.36 -10.72 12.49
CA GLY A 155 0.71 -10.04 11.24
C GLY A 155 1.05 -8.58 11.47
N ARG A 156 2.36 -8.25 11.39
CA ARG A 156 2.92 -6.89 11.45
C ARG A 156 3.90 -6.70 10.30
#